data_4fac22b36febe25828f63cf063a17cf1
#
_entry.id   4fac22b36febe25828f63cf063a17cf1
#
_cell.length_a   1.000
_cell.length_b   1.000
_cell.length_c   1.000
_cell.angle_alpha   90.00
_cell.angle_beta   90.00
_cell.angle_gamma   90.00
#
_symmetry.space_group_name_H-M   'P 1'
#
loop_
_entity.id
_entity.type
_entity.pdbx_description
1 polymer ?
#
loop_
_entity_poly.entity_id
_entity_poly.type
_entity_poly.pdbx_seq_one_letter_code
_entity_poly.pdbx_strand_id
1 'polypeptide(L)'
;MADSTHTKVNIKRISQYFLRNSVFEILIDGEEITVIEPGETIILKGQPGDHKFSIRSGVHLSNVLELSIDSGKEYHLECGSNIKGLKFLIFFQLLVRPWEWLYLKEI
;
A
#
# COMPACT_ATOMS: atom_id res chain seq x y z
N MET A 1 27.74 -6.40 -8.95
CA MET A 1 27.19 -6.55 -8.93
C MET A 1 26.28 -6.25 -8.53
N ALA A 2 26.06 -6.11 -8.74
CA ALA A 2 25.06 -5.67 -8.63
C ALA A 2 24.25 -5.76 -7.62
N ASP A 3 24.51 -6.25 -7.03
CA ASP A 3 23.86 -6.45 -6.16
C ASP A 3 23.76 -5.70 -5.14
N SER A 4 24.21 -4.69 -5.25
CA SER A 4 23.90 -3.63 -4.42
C SER A 4 22.53 -3.51 -4.13
N THR A 5 21.99 -4.32 -4.76
CA THR A 5 20.77 -4.04 -4.82
C THR A 5 19.94 -4.87 -4.05
N HIS A 6 20.29 -5.32 -3.07
CA HIS A 6 19.47 -6.02 -2.17
C HIS A 6 18.56 -5.09 -1.39
N THR A 7 18.21 -3.95 -1.93
CA THR A 7 17.19 -3.07 -1.39
C THR A 7 15.84 -3.73 -1.61
N LYS A 8 15.12 -3.97 -0.53
CA LYS A 8 13.83 -4.65 -0.58
C LYS A 8 12.76 -3.78 0.06
N VAL A 9 11.61 -3.73 -0.57
CA VAL A 9 10.43 -3.09 0.00
C VAL A 9 9.39 -4.18 0.21
N ASN A 10 9.12 -4.48 1.48
CA ASN A 10 8.15 -5.49 1.85
C ASN A 10 6.83 -4.80 2.13
N ILE A 11 5.78 -5.18 1.43
CA ILE A 11 4.46 -4.59 1.62
C ILE A 11 3.53 -5.67 2.10
N LYS A 12 2.98 -5.46 3.29
CA LYS A 12 2.06 -6.40 3.91
C LYS A 12 0.66 -5.82 3.87
N ARG A 13 -0.28 -6.59 3.35
CA ARG A 13 -1.68 -6.21 3.39
C ARG A 13 -2.33 -6.95 4.55
N ILE A 14 -2.84 -6.19 5.52
CA ILE A 14 -3.51 -6.81 6.64
C ILE A 14 -4.89 -7.30 6.22
N SER A 15 -5.35 -8.36 6.87
CA SER A 15 -6.64 -8.95 6.58
C SER A 15 -7.70 -8.18 7.35
N GLN A 16 -8.66 -7.60 6.63
CA GLN A 16 -9.74 -6.82 7.22
C GLN A 16 -11.05 -7.21 6.58
N TYR A 17 -12.15 -6.92 7.27
CA TYR A 17 -13.47 -7.28 6.76
C TYR A 17 -13.80 -6.52 5.48
N PHE A 18 -13.61 -5.20 5.47
CA PHE A 18 -13.95 -4.38 4.33
C PHE A 18 -12.92 -4.58 3.22
N LEU A 19 -13.41 -4.81 2.01
CA LEU A 19 -12.58 -5.05 0.82
C LEU A 19 -11.69 -6.29 0.95
N ARG A 20 -12.07 -7.22 1.81
CA ARG A 20 -11.25 -8.41 2.07
C ARG A 20 -11.05 -9.29 0.84
N ASN A 21 -11.96 -9.21 -0.12
CA ASN A 21 -11.86 -10.00 -1.34
C ASN A 21 -11.38 -9.19 -2.52
N SER A 22 -11.02 -7.93 -2.30
CA SER A 22 -10.56 -7.05 -3.37
C SER A 22 -9.06 -7.15 -3.53
N VAL A 23 -8.58 -6.92 -4.74
CA VAL A 23 -7.16 -6.84 -5.03
C VAL A 23 -6.77 -5.37 -4.96
N PHE A 24 -5.66 -5.07 -4.31
CA PHE A 24 -5.13 -3.71 -4.26
C PHE A 24 -4.03 -3.57 -5.30
N GLU A 25 -4.09 -2.49 -6.06
CA GLU A 25 -3.03 -2.16 -7.01
C GLU A 25 -1.98 -1.32 -6.29
N ILE A 26 -0.72 -1.66 -6.46
CA ILE A 26 0.38 -0.92 -5.85
C ILE A 26 0.98 -0.01 -6.91
N LEU A 27 1.00 1.29 -6.60
CA LEU A 27 1.53 2.29 -7.49
C LEU A 27 2.80 2.87 -6.92
N ILE A 28 3.80 2.99 -7.78
CA ILE A 28 5.05 3.66 -7.43
C ILE A 28 5.24 4.79 -8.42
N ASP A 29 5.36 6.01 -7.91
CA ASP A 29 5.49 7.22 -8.73
C ASP A 29 4.33 7.35 -9.74
N GLY A 30 3.15 6.92 -9.31
CA GLY A 30 1.94 7.05 -10.11
C GLY A 30 1.71 5.93 -11.11
N GLU A 31 2.62 4.97 -11.18
CA GLU A 31 2.54 3.88 -12.14
C GLU A 31 2.21 2.57 -11.43
N GLU A 32 1.26 1.83 -11.95
CA GLU A 32 0.91 0.53 -11.37
C GLU A 32 2.03 -0.45 -11.61
N ILE A 33 2.58 -1.01 -10.52
CA ILE A 33 3.70 -1.94 -10.60
C ILE A 33 3.21 -3.38 -10.45
N THR A 34 2.33 -3.62 -9.47
CA THR A 34 1.85 -4.96 -9.19
C THR A 34 0.58 -4.85 -8.37
N VAL A 35 0.06 -6.01 -7.99
CA VAL A 35 -1.15 -6.08 -7.15
C VAL A 35 -0.83 -6.89 -5.90
N ILE A 36 -1.62 -6.69 -4.85
CA ILE A 36 -1.48 -7.47 -3.63
C ILE A 36 -2.86 -8.00 -3.24
N GLU A 37 -2.91 -9.29 -2.98
CA GLU A 37 -4.15 -9.96 -2.61
C GLU A 37 -4.36 -9.92 -1.10
N PRO A 38 -5.58 -10.19 -0.63
CA PRO A 38 -5.87 -10.14 0.80
C PRO A 38 -4.95 -11.06 1.59
N GLY A 39 -4.37 -10.52 2.65
CA GLY A 39 -3.49 -11.27 3.54
C GLY A 39 -2.11 -11.54 2.98
N GLU A 40 -1.81 -11.03 1.80
CA GLU A 40 -0.55 -11.31 1.14
C GLU A 40 0.53 -10.34 1.59
N THR A 41 1.77 -10.78 1.56
CA THR A 41 2.93 -9.91 1.69
C THR A 41 3.75 -10.06 0.43
N ILE A 42 4.07 -8.95 -0.21
CA ILE A 42 4.90 -8.97 -1.41
C ILE A 42 6.23 -8.28 -1.12
N ILE A 43 7.23 -8.66 -1.90
CA ILE A 43 8.56 -8.09 -1.78
C ILE A 43 8.92 -7.51 -3.14
N LEU A 44 9.22 -6.21 -3.15
CA LEU A 44 9.62 -5.52 -4.37
C LEU A 44 11.09 -5.12 -4.26
N LYS A 45 11.76 -5.07 -5.40
CA LYS A 45 13.08 -4.49 -5.46
C LYS A 45 12.94 -2.98 -5.37
N GLY A 46 13.68 -2.38 -4.44
CA GLY A 46 13.67 -0.94 -4.30
C GLY A 46 14.73 -0.30 -5.18
N GLN A 47 14.36 0.77 -5.84
CA GLN A 47 15.32 1.59 -6.55
C GLN A 47 15.75 2.70 -5.62
N PRO A 48 17.07 2.97 -5.49
CA PRO A 48 17.51 4.08 -4.64
C PRO A 48 16.92 5.40 -5.12
N GLY A 49 16.61 6.28 -4.17
CA GLY A 49 16.06 7.59 -4.45
C GLY A 49 14.72 7.80 -3.77
N ASP A 50 14.12 8.94 -4.05
CA ASP A 50 12.84 9.31 -3.47
C ASP A 50 11.72 8.80 -4.35
N HIS A 51 10.78 8.07 -3.74
CA HIS A 51 9.65 7.51 -4.47
C HIS A 51 8.35 7.76 -3.72
N LYS A 52 7.26 7.78 -4.47
CA LYS A 52 5.93 7.94 -3.90
C LYS A 52 5.16 6.64 -4.10
N PHE A 53 4.76 6.06 -2.98
CA PHE A 53 4.02 4.80 -2.98
C PHE A 53 2.56 5.08 -2.64
N SER A 54 1.66 4.38 -3.29
CA SER A 54 0.25 4.43 -2.96
C SER A 54 -0.41 3.13 -3.37
N ILE A 55 -1.64 2.92 -2.90
CA ILE A 55 -2.44 1.78 -3.33
C ILE A 55 -3.79 2.26 -3.83
N ARG A 56 -4.40 1.44 -4.67
CA ARG A 56 -5.68 1.76 -5.28
C ARG A 56 -6.52 0.49 -5.36
N SER A 57 -7.82 0.64 -5.16
CA SER A 57 -8.78 -0.44 -5.38
C SER A 57 -10.02 0.19 -6.01
N GLY A 58 -10.17 0.03 -7.32
CA GLY A 58 -11.25 0.68 -8.04
C GLY A 58 -11.13 2.19 -7.93
N VAL A 59 -12.15 2.84 -7.36
CA VAL A 59 -12.13 4.29 -7.17
C VAL A 59 -11.52 4.70 -5.84
N HIS A 60 -11.16 3.73 -5.01
CA HIS A 60 -10.61 4.02 -3.68
C HIS A 60 -9.10 4.16 -3.76
N LEU A 61 -8.59 5.22 -3.17
CA LEU A 61 -7.16 5.51 -3.17
C LEU A 61 -6.66 5.61 -1.73
N SER A 62 -5.39 5.31 -1.54
CA SER A 62 -4.73 5.54 -0.26
C SER A 62 -4.05 6.89 -0.27
N ASN A 63 -3.52 7.27 0.90
CA ASN A 63 -2.57 8.36 0.98
C ASN A 63 -1.34 8.04 0.15
N VAL A 64 -0.60 9.07 -0.21
CA VAL A 64 0.70 8.90 -0.89
C VAL A 64 1.76 8.87 0.20
N LEU A 65 2.54 7.79 0.22
CA LEU A 65 3.64 7.63 1.15
C LEU A 65 4.94 7.96 0.42
N GLU A 66 5.61 9.01 0.86
CA GLU A 66 6.91 9.36 0.30
C GLU A 66 7.99 8.62 1.07
N LEU A 67 8.86 7.94 0.33
CA LEU A 67 9.88 7.10 0.93
C LEU A 67 11.20 7.34 0.24
N SER A 68 12.21 7.70 1.04
CA SER A 68 13.57 7.83 0.53
C SER A 68 14.25 6.47 0.69
N ILE A 69 14.59 5.87 -0.42
CA ILE A 69 15.16 4.53 -0.44
C ILE A 69 16.67 4.62 -0.58
N ASP A 70 17.37 4.03 0.39
CA ASP A 70 18.82 3.93 0.37
C ASP A 70 19.21 2.54 -0.09
N SER A 71 20.27 2.49 -0.87
CA SER A 71 20.76 1.22 -1.40
C SER A 71 21.15 0.27 -0.27
N GLY A 72 20.73 -0.98 -0.40
CA GLY A 72 21.10 -2.02 0.54
C GLY A 72 20.25 -2.09 1.80
N LYS A 73 19.25 -1.25 1.92
CA LYS A 73 18.35 -1.28 3.08
C LYS A 73 17.07 -2.01 2.77
N GLU A 74 16.40 -2.43 3.84
CA GLU A 74 15.12 -3.10 3.72
C GLU A 74 14.05 -2.26 4.38
N TYR A 75 12.91 -2.15 3.70
CA TYR A 75 11.80 -1.32 4.17
C TYR A 75 10.57 -2.19 4.34
N HIS A 76 9.74 -1.83 5.31
CA HIS A 76 8.52 -2.57 5.62
C HIS A 76 7.34 -1.62 5.60
N LEU A 77 6.36 -1.92 4.77
CA LEU A 77 5.15 -1.12 4.64
C LEU A 77 3.95 -1.98 4.97
N GLU A 78 2.90 -1.33 5.41
CA GLU A 78 1.63 -1.98 5.68
C GLU A 78 0.53 -1.23 4.95
N CYS A 79 -0.39 -1.97 4.34
CA CYS A 79 -1.55 -1.35 3.72
C CYS A 79 -2.83 -2.04 4.15
N GLY A 80 -3.93 -1.34 4.02
CA GLY A 80 -5.22 -1.85 4.40
C GLY A 80 -6.31 -0.81 4.22
N SER A 81 -7.47 -1.09 4.82
CA SER A 81 -8.60 -0.19 4.78
C SER A 81 -8.72 0.57 6.09
N ASN A 82 -9.08 1.84 5.99
CA ASN A 82 -9.37 2.65 7.17
C ASN A 82 -10.74 2.33 7.74
N ILE A 83 -11.55 1.55 7.02
CA ILE A 83 -12.88 1.18 7.47
C ILE A 83 -12.79 -0.12 8.24
N LYS A 84 -13.13 -0.07 9.53
CA LYS A 84 -13.02 -1.23 10.40
C LYS A 84 -14.41 -1.67 10.85
N GLY A 85 -14.91 -2.73 10.25
CA GLY A 85 -16.17 -3.32 10.63
C GLY A 85 -17.38 -2.71 9.94
N LEU A 86 -18.49 -3.43 10.00
CA LEU A 86 -19.70 -3.07 9.27
C LEU A 86 -20.35 -1.80 9.76
N LYS A 87 -20.27 -1.54 11.05
CA LYS A 87 -20.95 -0.36 11.62
C LYS A 87 -20.36 0.93 11.10
N PHE A 88 -19.06 0.94 10.85
CA PHE A 88 -18.40 2.13 10.35
C PHE A 88 -18.61 2.33 8.87
N LEU A 89 -18.97 1.29 8.14
CA LEU A 89 -19.12 1.37 6.70
C LEU A 89 -20.14 2.43 6.29
N ILE A 90 -21.26 2.48 7.00
CA ILE A 90 -22.34 3.41 6.69
C ILE A 90 -21.89 4.84 6.94
N PHE A 91 -21.26 5.08 8.08
CA PHE A 91 -20.79 6.42 8.42
C PHE A 91 -19.67 6.88 7.50
N PHE A 92 -18.77 5.95 7.16
CA PHE A 92 -17.65 6.30 6.30
C PHE A 92 -18.11 6.71 4.90
N GLN A 93 -19.13 6.08 4.38
CA GLN A 93 -19.65 6.46 3.07
C GLN A 93 -20.13 7.90 3.02
N LEU A 94 -20.57 8.42 4.17
CA LEU A 94 -21.09 9.78 4.26
C LEU A 94 -20.02 10.81 4.61
N LEU A 95 -18.96 10.39 5.31
CA LEU A 95 -18.01 11.30 5.90
C LEU A 95 -16.62 11.24 5.27
N VAL A 96 -16.26 10.12 4.66
CA VAL A 96 -14.90 9.91 4.18
C VAL A 96 -14.88 9.87 2.67
N ARG A 97 -13.97 10.63 2.09
CA ARG A 97 -13.80 10.69 0.64
C ARG A 97 -13.12 9.42 0.13
N PRO A 98 -13.30 9.07 -1.14
CA PRO A 98 -12.75 7.81 -1.67
C PRO A 98 -11.26 7.61 -1.43
N TRP A 99 -10.47 8.68 -1.41
CA TRP A 99 -9.04 8.58 -1.21
C TRP A 99 -8.64 8.41 0.25
N GLU A 100 -9.59 8.40 1.16
CA GLU A 100 -9.33 8.17 2.58
C GLU A 100 -9.76 6.77 3.03
N TRP A 101 -10.23 5.96 2.12
CA TRP A 101 -10.70 4.62 2.46
C TRP A 101 -9.58 3.62 2.64
N LEU A 102 -8.44 3.86 2.02
CA LEU A 102 -7.30 2.98 2.10
C LEU A 102 -6.12 3.70 2.75
N TYR A 103 -5.19 2.92 3.29
CA TYR A 103 -3.98 3.51 3.85
C TYR A 103 -2.75 2.72 3.44
N LEU A 104 -1.63 3.42 3.41
CA LEU A 104 -0.31 2.83 3.21
C LEU A 104 0.63 3.55 4.16
N LYS A 105 1.34 2.81 5.00
CA LYS A 105 2.25 3.41 5.97
C LYS A 105 3.49 2.57 6.13
N GLU A 106 4.54 3.20 6.58
CA GLU A 106 5.77 2.51 6.95
C GLU A 106 5.67 2.01 8.37
N ILE A 107 6.10 0.77 8.59
CA ILE A 107 6.04 0.17 9.92
C ILE A 107 7.44 -0.14 10.46
#